data_0c2a7395a9e328d0b794f2491cda680c
#
_entry.id   0c2a7395a9e328d0b794f2491cda680c
#
_cell.length_a   1.000
_cell.length_b   1.000
_cell.length_c   1.000
_cell.angle_alpha   90.00
_cell.angle_beta   90.00
_cell.angle_gamma   90.00
#
_symmetry.space_group_name_H-M   'P 1'
#
loop_
_entity.id
_entity.type
_entity.pdbx_description
1 polymer ?
#
loop_
_entity_poly.entity_id
_entity_poly.type
_entity_poly.pdbx_seq_one_letter_code
_entity_poly.pdbx_strand_id
1 'polypeptide(L)'
;LSSDDSREFSIEVDPRTVGRDRLAQLASMGFNRISLGIQDVDPEVQKAVNRIQDTQSTLDMIGRARELGFNSVSVDLIYGLPLQTVEGFSRTIDTVVEARPDRLAVYNYAHLPHIFRAQRMIDAKDIPSPEIKLKLMELTIDRLIELGYVYIGMDHFALPDDELTIAQREGGLQRNFQGYSTRKGCDLVGLGVSSIGKVDDCYAQNIKDIQTWQQAVDSGELPIWRGVSLNTEDRMRRRVIESIMCHGEVKFEYMEEDGLLTTGENSFSVTPSGRLLLRNIAMVFDEYLQAAAEKPRFSRVI
;
A
#
# COMPACT_ATOMS: atom_id res chain seq x y z
N LEU A 1 19.50 -6.11 16.53
CA LEU A 1 18.69 -4.88 16.37
C LEU A 1 19.54 -3.74 16.94
N SER A 2 19.87 -2.76 16.09
CA SER A 2 20.58 -1.57 16.54
C SER A 2 19.65 -0.72 17.41
N SER A 3 20.21 -0.05 18.41
CA SER A 3 19.50 0.85 19.31
C SER A 3 19.74 2.31 18.94
N ASP A 4 20.14 2.58 17.69
CA ASP A 4 20.42 3.94 17.24
C ASP A 4 19.14 4.74 16.93
N ASP A 5 19.27 6.06 16.90
CA ASP A 5 18.18 6.99 16.67
C ASP A 5 17.61 6.95 15.23
N SER A 6 18.26 6.20 14.30
CA SER A 6 17.83 6.02 12.91
C SER A 6 16.77 4.91 12.76
N ARG A 7 16.39 4.24 13.85
CA ARG A 7 15.44 3.14 13.84
C ARG A 7 14.03 3.61 13.55
N GLU A 8 13.37 2.95 12.62
CA GLU A 8 11.95 3.15 12.34
C GLU A 8 11.12 2.06 13.02
N PHE A 9 10.17 2.50 13.85
CA PHE A 9 9.17 1.68 14.51
C PHE A 9 7.79 2.14 14.06
N SER A 10 7.23 1.39 13.09
CA SER A 10 5.91 1.68 12.52
C SER A 10 4.84 0.80 13.11
N ILE A 11 3.63 1.34 13.23
CA ILE A 11 2.43 0.60 13.60
C ILE A 11 1.23 1.07 12.78
N GLU A 12 0.44 0.11 12.30
CA GLU A 12 -0.87 0.39 11.71
C GLU A 12 -1.95 0.24 12.78
N VAL A 13 -2.84 1.22 12.87
CA VAL A 13 -3.89 1.23 13.89
C VAL A 13 -5.26 1.50 13.28
N ASP A 14 -6.25 0.86 13.85
CA ASP A 14 -7.65 1.20 13.64
C ASP A 14 -8.03 2.30 14.64
N PRO A 15 -8.36 3.52 14.19
CA PRO A 15 -8.68 4.64 15.07
C PRO A 15 -9.82 4.36 16.06
N ARG A 16 -10.73 3.44 15.73
CA ARG A 16 -11.85 3.03 16.60
C ARG A 16 -11.39 2.28 17.84
N THR A 17 -10.19 1.69 17.81
CA THR A 17 -9.66 0.84 18.89
C THR A 17 -8.54 1.48 19.68
N VAL A 18 -7.99 2.60 19.20
CA VAL A 18 -6.84 3.30 19.79
C VAL A 18 -7.28 4.68 20.27
N GLY A 19 -7.45 4.82 21.60
CA GLY A 19 -7.70 6.12 22.23
C GLY A 19 -6.40 6.91 22.50
N ARG A 20 -6.55 8.16 22.95
CA ARG A 20 -5.42 9.08 23.24
C ARG A 20 -4.37 8.50 24.19
N ASP A 21 -4.79 7.76 25.23
CA ASP A 21 -3.87 7.16 26.20
C ASP A 21 -3.03 6.02 25.58
N ARG A 22 -3.66 5.22 24.72
CA ARG A 22 -2.97 4.15 24.00
C ARG A 22 -1.94 4.68 23.01
N LEU A 23 -2.25 5.79 22.35
CA LEU A 23 -1.32 6.46 21.46
C LEU A 23 -0.07 6.93 22.23
N ALA A 24 -0.25 7.50 23.43
CA ALA A 24 0.87 7.89 24.30
C ALA A 24 1.69 6.67 24.77
N GLN A 25 1.03 5.54 25.06
CA GLN A 25 1.73 4.29 25.39
C GLN A 25 2.58 3.79 24.22
N LEU A 26 2.05 3.81 22.99
CA LEU A 26 2.81 3.43 21.79
C LEU A 26 4.04 4.31 21.60
N ALA A 27 3.92 5.63 21.76
CA ALA A 27 5.05 6.55 21.71
C ALA A 27 6.09 6.20 22.80
N SER A 28 5.66 5.91 24.04
CA SER A 28 6.56 5.53 25.15
C SER A 28 7.28 4.19 24.91
N MET A 29 6.72 3.30 24.08
CA MET A 29 7.35 2.05 23.65
C MET A 29 8.36 2.25 22.52
N GLY A 30 8.48 3.47 21.99
CA GLY A 30 9.43 3.83 20.94
C GLY A 30 8.88 3.77 19.53
N PHE A 31 7.56 3.57 19.35
CA PHE A 31 6.96 3.74 18.04
C PHE A 31 7.09 5.21 17.60
N ASN A 32 7.59 5.42 16.38
CA ASN A 32 7.85 6.75 15.83
C ASN A 32 7.20 6.99 14.46
N ARG A 33 6.47 6.01 13.94
CA ARG A 33 5.64 6.11 12.74
C ARG A 33 4.29 5.44 12.98
N ILE A 34 3.23 6.02 12.46
CA ILE A 34 1.88 5.47 12.60
C ILE A 34 1.10 5.58 11.29
N SER A 35 0.34 4.55 10.95
CA SER A 35 -0.69 4.61 9.91
C SER A 35 -2.08 4.46 10.50
N LEU A 36 -2.99 5.33 10.08
CA LEU A 36 -4.37 5.42 10.55
C LEU A 36 -5.33 4.99 9.44
N GLY A 37 -6.03 3.89 9.65
CA GLY A 37 -7.05 3.42 8.70
C GLY A 37 -8.33 4.26 8.77
N ILE A 38 -8.44 5.34 8.01
CA ILE A 38 -9.65 6.18 7.91
C ILE A 38 -10.65 5.58 6.93
N GLN A 39 -10.20 5.14 5.79
CA GLN A 39 -10.93 4.54 4.67
C GLN A 39 -11.85 5.55 3.94
N ASP A 40 -12.83 6.14 4.62
CA ASP A 40 -13.73 7.18 4.15
C ASP A 40 -14.31 7.96 5.33
N VAL A 41 -14.69 9.23 5.13
CA VAL A 41 -15.33 10.05 6.16
C VAL A 41 -16.83 10.23 5.93
N ASP A 42 -17.38 9.80 4.79
CA ASP A 42 -18.80 9.86 4.50
C ASP A 42 -19.58 8.88 5.39
N PRO A 43 -20.56 9.34 6.20
CA PRO A 43 -21.30 8.48 7.12
C PRO A 43 -22.07 7.34 6.46
N GLU A 44 -22.61 7.55 5.23
CA GLU A 44 -23.35 6.50 4.52
C GLU A 44 -22.41 5.43 3.98
N VAL A 45 -21.21 5.82 3.49
CA VAL A 45 -20.17 4.89 3.09
C VAL A 45 -19.67 4.09 4.29
N GLN A 46 -19.37 4.75 5.41
CA GLN A 46 -18.94 4.09 6.65
C GLN A 46 -19.97 3.08 7.16
N LYS A 47 -21.25 3.42 7.10
CA LYS A 47 -22.37 2.54 7.48
C LYS A 47 -22.48 1.34 6.54
N ALA A 48 -22.35 1.56 5.24
CA ALA A 48 -22.42 0.48 4.24
C ALA A 48 -21.34 -0.59 4.43
N VAL A 49 -20.16 -0.20 4.92
CA VAL A 49 -19.06 -1.13 5.21
C VAL A 49 -18.94 -1.51 6.69
N ASN A 50 -19.92 -1.13 7.51
CA ASN A 50 -19.94 -1.35 8.97
C ASN A 50 -18.67 -0.86 9.68
N ARG A 51 -18.17 0.33 9.28
CA ARG A 51 -16.96 0.96 9.84
C ARG A 51 -17.24 2.39 10.24
N ILE A 52 -18.19 2.55 11.17
CA ILE A 52 -18.56 3.88 11.71
C ILE A 52 -17.44 4.36 12.63
N GLN A 53 -16.94 5.56 12.35
CA GLN A 53 -15.92 6.22 13.16
C GLN A 53 -16.17 7.74 13.18
N ASP A 54 -15.89 8.37 14.31
CA ASP A 54 -15.96 9.81 14.42
C ASP A 54 -14.81 10.48 13.67
N THR A 55 -15.15 11.27 12.66
CA THR A 55 -14.17 11.89 11.77
C THR A 55 -13.28 12.86 12.53
N GLN A 56 -13.85 13.74 13.37
CA GLN A 56 -13.07 14.73 14.11
C GLN A 56 -12.09 14.08 15.07
N SER A 57 -12.55 13.11 15.87
CA SER A 57 -11.67 12.36 16.78
C SER A 57 -10.55 11.64 16.04
N THR A 58 -10.83 11.13 14.83
CA THR A 58 -9.83 10.45 14.01
C THR A 58 -8.78 11.43 13.47
N LEU A 59 -9.20 12.60 12.98
CA LEU A 59 -8.28 13.64 12.51
C LEU A 59 -7.46 14.25 13.66
N ASP A 60 -8.05 14.43 14.82
CA ASP A 60 -7.35 14.89 16.04
C ASP A 60 -6.20 13.94 16.43
N MET A 61 -6.30 12.64 16.10
CA MET A 61 -5.22 11.69 16.37
C MET A 61 -3.96 12.00 15.56
N ILE A 62 -4.09 12.59 14.35
CA ILE A 62 -2.94 13.00 13.53
C ILE A 62 -2.14 14.08 14.26
N GLY A 63 -2.83 15.12 14.73
CA GLY A 63 -2.21 16.17 15.55
C GLY A 63 -1.58 15.63 16.83
N ARG A 64 -2.31 14.76 17.52
CA ARG A 64 -1.85 14.14 18.77
C ARG A 64 -0.63 13.24 18.56
N ALA A 65 -0.54 12.49 17.47
CA ALA A 65 0.64 11.70 17.15
C ALA A 65 1.88 12.59 17.01
N ARG A 66 1.77 13.73 16.31
CA ARG A 66 2.86 14.70 16.20
C ARG A 66 3.29 15.29 17.54
N GLU A 67 2.35 15.66 18.40
CA GLU A 67 2.64 16.15 19.77
C GLU A 67 3.41 15.10 20.59
N LEU A 68 3.16 13.81 20.35
CA LEU A 68 3.83 12.70 21.03
C LEU A 68 5.18 12.31 20.40
N GLY A 69 5.59 13.01 19.34
CA GLY A 69 6.91 12.80 18.72
C GLY A 69 6.93 11.72 17.62
N PHE A 70 5.78 11.35 17.06
CA PHE A 70 5.78 10.53 15.85
C PHE A 70 6.35 11.34 14.67
N ASN A 71 7.36 10.79 14.01
CA ASN A 71 8.08 11.45 12.91
C ASN A 71 7.30 11.45 11.60
N SER A 72 6.36 10.51 11.45
CA SER A 72 5.51 10.39 10.25
C SER A 72 4.16 9.80 10.61
N VAL A 73 3.11 10.44 10.10
CA VAL A 73 1.73 9.98 10.22
C VAL A 73 1.18 9.71 8.83
N SER A 74 0.87 8.46 8.56
CA SER A 74 0.22 8.00 7.32
C SER A 74 -1.27 7.83 7.53
N VAL A 75 -2.04 7.97 6.46
CA VAL A 75 -3.49 7.73 6.44
C VAL A 75 -3.83 6.81 5.29
N ASP A 76 -4.66 5.80 5.58
CA ASP A 76 -5.18 4.91 4.56
C ASP A 76 -6.62 5.31 4.20
N LEU A 77 -6.87 5.50 2.89
CA LEU A 77 -8.18 5.69 2.30
C LEU A 77 -8.48 4.55 1.32
N ILE A 78 -9.77 4.33 1.06
CA ILE A 78 -10.19 3.33 0.09
C ILE A 78 -11.19 3.96 -0.88
N TYR A 79 -10.86 3.95 -2.17
CA TYR A 79 -11.82 4.32 -3.21
C TYR A 79 -12.55 3.10 -3.78
N GLY A 80 -13.76 3.31 -4.29
CA GLY A 80 -14.62 2.25 -4.82
C GLY A 80 -15.38 1.47 -3.75
N LEU A 81 -15.52 2.03 -2.55
CA LEU A 81 -16.40 1.49 -1.49
C LEU A 81 -17.88 1.61 -1.90
N PRO A 82 -18.78 0.77 -1.33
CA PRO A 82 -20.22 0.88 -1.57
C PRO A 82 -20.74 2.29 -1.30
N LEU A 83 -21.66 2.75 -2.15
CA LEU A 83 -22.31 4.07 -2.12
C LEU A 83 -21.37 5.27 -2.35
N GLN A 84 -20.10 5.06 -2.58
CA GLN A 84 -19.14 6.13 -2.82
C GLN A 84 -19.40 6.81 -4.17
N THR A 85 -19.39 8.15 -4.18
CA THR A 85 -19.49 8.99 -5.38
C THR A 85 -18.20 9.79 -5.58
N VAL A 86 -17.99 10.29 -6.80
CA VAL A 86 -16.82 11.12 -7.13
C VAL A 86 -16.77 12.37 -6.26
N GLU A 87 -17.90 13.06 -6.12
CA GLU A 87 -18.04 14.27 -5.31
C GLU A 87 -17.90 13.98 -3.80
N GLY A 88 -18.42 12.83 -3.34
CA GLY A 88 -18.30 12.38 -1.94
C GLY A 88 -16.85 12.13 -1.57
N PHE A 89 -16.14 11.38 -2.43
CA PHE A 89 -14.75 11.05 -2.18
C PHE A 89 -13.80 12.25 -2.30
N SER A 90 -14.12 13.22 -3.19
CA SER A 90 -13.41 14.50 -3.21
C SER A 90 -13.47 15.21 -1.85
N ARG A 91 -14.66 15.25 -1.24
CA ARG A 91 -14.82 15.83 0.11
C ARG A 91 -14.05 15.04 1.18
N THR A 92 -14.01 13.71 1.05
CA THR A 92 -13.19 12.86 1.95
C THR A 92 -11.72 13.23 1.86
N ILE A 93 -11.17 13.37 0.64
CA ILE A 93 -9.77 13.78 0.43
C ILE A 93 -9.53 15.16 1.05
N ASP A 94 -10.38 16.15 0.75
CA ASP A 94 -10.23 17.52 1.25
C ASP A 94 -10.24 17.54 2.79
N THR A 95 -11.20 16.84 3.42
CA THR A 95 -11.31 16.75 4.88
C THR A 95 -10.08 16.13 5.54
N VAL A 96 -9.55 15.06 4.94
CA VAL A 96 -8.37 14.36 5.49
C VAL A 96 -7.11 15.20 5.33
N VAL A 97 -6.96 15.88 4.20
CA VAL A 97 -5.79 16.72 3.91
C VAL A 97 -5.72 17.97 4.81
N GLU A 98 -6.85 18.47 5.34
CA GLU A 98 -6.86 19.54 6.34
C GLU A 98 -6.01 19.20 7.58
N ALA A 99 -6.00 17.93 8.00
CA ALA A 99 -5.12 17.46 9.09
C ALA A 99 -3.66 17.25 8.65
N ARG A 100 -3.37 17.41 7.34
CA ARG A 100 -2.06 17.34 6.72
C ARG A 100 -1.25 16.09 7.09
N PRO A 101 -1.74 14.86 6.85
CA PRO A 101 -0.92 13.67 7.05
C PRO A 101 0.35 13.73 6.20
N ASP A 102 1.43 13.08 6.65
CA ASP A 102 2.70 13.10 5.93
C ASP A 102 2.64 12.21 4.69
N ARG A 103 1.84 11.13 4.76
CA ARG A 103 1.61 10.17 3.67
C ARG A 103 0.14 9.80 3.56
N LEU A 104 -0.28 9.48 2.35
CA LEU A 104 -1.57 8.84 2.09
C LEU A 104 -1.36 7.58 1.26
N ALA A 105 -2.09 6.52 1.63
CA ALA A 105 -2.25 5.33 0.81
C ALA A 105 -3.74 5.21 0.44
N VAL A 106 -4.05 5.23 -0.87
CA VAL A 106 -5.45 5.29 -1.35
C VAL A 106 -5.73 4.05 -2.19
N TYR A 107 -6.23 2.99 -1.54
CA TYR A 107 -6.40 1.67 -2.13
C TYR A 107 -7.71 1.52 -2.91
N ASN A 108 -7.69 0.70 -3.96
CA ASN A 108 -8.91 0.24 -4.61
C ASN A 108 -9.62 -0.81 -3.76
N TYR A 109 -10.92 -0.63 -3.53
CA TYR A 109 -11.74 -1.64 -2.87
C TYR A 109 -11.86 -2.92 -3.70
N ALA A 110 -11.39 -4.03 -3.12
CA ALA A 110 -11.52 -5.37 -3.68
C ALA A 110 -12.71 -6.10 -3.08
N HIS A 111 -13.77 -6.33 -3.87
CA HIS A 111 -14.93 -7.10 -3.44
C HIS A 111 -14.73 -8.61 -3.65
N LEU A 112 -14.41 -9.33 -2.57
CA LEU A 112 -14.10 -10.76 -2.57
C LEU A 112 -14.93 -11.50 -1.49
N PRO A 113 -16.27 -11.51 -1.58
CA PRO A 113 -17.15 -12.09 -0.55
C PRO A 113 -16.99 -13.61 -0.36
N HIS A 114 -16.41 -14.29 -1.36
CA HIS A 114 -16.07 -15.71 -1.26
C HIS A 114 -14.85 -15.94 -0.33
N ILE A 115 -13.97 -14.96 -0.17
CA ILE A 115 -12.81 -15.00 0.73
C ILE A 115 -13.16 -14.34 2.08
N PHE A 116 -13.70 -13.13 2.06
CA PHE A 116 -13.97 -12.33 3.25
C PHE A 116 -15.44 -12.37 3.64
N ARG A 117 -15.74 -13.07 4.75
CA ARG A 117 -17.13 -13.25 5.23
C ARG A 117 -17.85 -11.93 5.49
N ALA A 118 -17.16 -10.91 6.01
CA ALA A 118 -17.72 -9.59 6.28
C ALA A 118 -18.26 -8.91 5.02
N GLN A 119 -17.64 -9.14 3.86
CA GLN A 119 -18.07 -8.55 2.59
C GLN A 119 -19.36 -9.17 2.02
N ARG A 120 -19.84 -10.29 2.57
CA ARG A 120 -21.12 -10.92 2.17
C ARG A 120 -22.34 -10.10 2.54
N MET A 121 -22.18 -9.15 3.48
CA MET A 121 -23.25 -8.23 3.88
C MET A 121 -23.36 -7.01 2.97
N ILE A 122 -22.41 -6.81 2.07
CA ILE A 122 -22.37 -5.69 1.12
C ILE A 122 -23.17 -6.10 -0.13
N ASP A 123 -24.15 -5.26 -0.50
CA ASP A 123 -24.89 -5.46 -1.75
C ASP A 123 -24.00 -5.05 -2.93
N ALA A 124 -23.78 -5.98 -3.85
CA ALA A 124 -22.92 -5.75 -5.02
C ALA A 124 -23.42 -4.60 -5.93
N LYS A 125 -24.72 -4.29 -5.89
CA LYS A 125 -25.29 -3.17 -6.66
C LYS A 125 -24.88 -1.80 -6.16
N ASP A 126 -24.48 -1.70 -4.88
CA ASP A 126 -24.04 -0.44 -4.24
C ASP A 126 -22.56 -0.15 -4.52
N ILE A 127 -21.84 -1.11 -5.12
CA ILE A 127 -20.43 -0.94 -5.48
C ILE A 127 -20.34 -0.11 -6.77
N PRO A 128 -19.51 0.95 -6.80
CA PRO A 128 -19.30 1.75 -7.98
C PRO A 128 -18.87 0.91 -9.20
N SER A 129 -19.38 1.26 -10.38
CA SER A 129 -18.98 0.61 -11.63
C SER A 129 -17.48 0.82 -11.94
N PRO A 130 -16.88 0.01 -12.82
CA PRO A 130 -15.48 0.21 -13.22
C PRO A 130 -15.19 1.62 -13.72
N GLU A 131 -16.12 2.24 -14.48
CA GLU A 131 -15.99 3.60 -14.99
C GLU A 131 -15.95 4.64 -13.86
N ILE A 132 -16.78 4.45 -12.83
CA ILE A 132 -16.77 5.33 -11.65
C ILE A 132 -15.47 5.11 -10.83
N LYS A 133 -15.03 3.86 -10.68
CA LYS A 133 -13.75 3.58 -9.99
C LYS A 133 -12.56 4.23 -10.71
N LEU A 134 -12.55 4.22 -12.05
CA LEU A 134 -11.51 4.91 -12.80
C LEU A 134 -11.54 6.42 -12.54
N LYS A 135 -12.72 7.04 -12.57
CA LYS A 135 -12.87 8.47 -12.23
C LYS A 135 -12.46 8.78 -10.79
N LEU A 136 -12.73 7.90 -9.83
CA LEU A 136 -12.28 8.06 -8.45
C LEU A 136 -10.76 8.00 -8.33
N MET A 137 -10.11 7.13 -9.09
CA MET A 137 -8.65 7.03 -9.13
C MET A 137 -8.02 8.28 -9.77
N GLU A 138 -8.54 8.73 -10.92
CA GLU A 138 -8.10 9.95 -11.60
C GLU A 138 -8.27 11.17 -10.67
N LEU A 139 -9.46 11.36 -10.09
CA LEU A 139 -9.72 12.40 -9.10
C LEU A 139 -8.71 12.37 -7.95
N THR A 140 -8.41 11.17 -7.43
CA THR A 140 -7.48 11.01 -6.30
C THR A 140 -6.11 11.56 -6.65
N ILE A 141 -5.58 11.18 -7.82
CA ILE A 141 -4.26 11.62 -8.26
C ILE A 141 -4.23 13.12 -8.48
N ASP A 142 -5.18 13.64 -9.26
CA ASP A 142 -5.24 15.06 -9.59
C ASP A 142 -5.41 15.91 -8.34
N ARG A 143 -6.37 15.53 -7.48
CA ARG A 143 -6.68 16.30 -6.28
C ARG A 143 -5.55 16.32 -5.27
N LEU A 144 -4.89 15.18 -5.00
CA LEU A 144 -3.76 15.13 -4.08
C LEU A 144 -2.54 15.90 -4.60
N ILE A 145 -2.29 15.87 -5.91
CA ILE A 145 -1.24 16.69 -6.53
C ILE A 145 -1.56 18.18 -6.39
N GLU A 146 -2.80 18.61 -6.66
CA GLU A 146 -3.25 19.99 -6.46
C GLU A 146 -3.08 20.44 -5.00
N LEU A 147 -3.31 19.53 -4.04
CA LEU A 147 -3.15 19.80 -2.61
C LEU A 147 -1.69 19.71 -2.13
N GLY A 148 -0.74 19.54 -3.05
CA GLY A 148 0.69 19.62 -2.80
C GLY A 148 1.37 18.31 -2.40
N TYR A 149 0.71 17.17 -2.57
CA TYR A 149 1.33 15.86 -2.40
C TYR A 149 2.05 15.42 -3.68
N VAL A 150 3.09 14.63 -3.52
CA VAL A 150 3.81 13.98 -4.60
C VAL A 150 3.28 12.56 -4.78
N TYR A 151 2.94 12.19 -6.00
CA TYR A 151 2.56 10.83 -6.34
C TYR A 151 3.80 9.93 -6.34
N ILE A 152 3.90 9.05 -5.35
CA ILE A 152 5.03 8.13 -5.21
C ILE A 152 4.90 6.97 -6.21
N GLY A 153 3.69 6.45 -6.36
CA GLY A 153 3.36 5.39 -7.30
C GLY A 153 2.23 4.51 -6.76
N MET A 154 1.53 3.84 -7.65
CA MET A 154 0.38 2.99 -7.34
C MET A 154 -0.68 3.73 -6.50
N ASP A 155 -0.70 3.44 -5.21
CA ASP A 155 -1.71 3.90 -4.27
C ASP A 155 -1.15 4.94 -3.28
N HIS A 156 0.13 5.36 -3.43
CA HIS A 156 0.85 6.11 -2.40
C HIS A 156 1.17 7.55 -2.81
N PHE A 157 0.97 8.45 -1.86
CA PHE A 157 1.28 9.88 -1.96
C PHE A 157 2.02 10.31 -0.70
N ALA A 158 2.91 11.29 -0.81
CA ALA A 158 3.67 11.83 0.29
C ALA A 158 3.91 13.33 0.14
N LEU A 159 4.16 14.02 1.23
CA LEU A 159 4.57 15.43 1.19
C LEU A 159 5.93 15.59 0.47
N PRO A 160 6.23 16.76 -0.12
CA PRO A 160 7.46 16.98 -0.88
C PRO A 160 8.75 16.78 -0.07
N ASP A 161 8.69 17.00 1.24
CA ASP A 161 9.78 16.85 2.21
C ASP A 161 9.82 15.48 2.91
N ASP A 162 8.88 14.57 2.59
CA ASP A 162 8.87 13.20 3.11
C ASP A 162 10.02 12.38 2.52
N GLU A 163 10.53 11.45 3.31
CA GLU A 163 11.63 10.56 2.92
C GLU A 163 11.34 9.72 1.66
N LEU A 164 10.08 9.32 1.42
CA LEU A 164 9.71 8.58 0.21
C LEU A 164 9.84 9.46 -1.03
N THR A 165 9.44 10.74 -0.94
CA THR A 165 9.58 11.70 -2.03
C THR A 165 11.05 11.99 -2.33
N ILE A 166 11.84 12.16 -1.28
CA ILE A 166 13.29 12.35 -1.41
C ILE A 166 13.92 11.13 -2.06
N ALA A 167 13.61 9.92 -1.54
CA ALA A 167 14.15 8.67 -2.08
C ALA A 167 13.73 8.41 -3.53
N GLN A 168 12.49 8.79 -3.93
CA GLN A 168 12.05 8.70 -5.32
C GLN A 168 12.90 9.59 -6.22
N ARG A 169 13.14 10.83 -5.83
CA ARG A 169 13.93 11.79 -6.59
C ARG A 169 15.41 11.38 -6.68
N GLU A 170 15.95 10.79 -5.62
CA GLU A 170 17.36 10.39 -5.52
C GLU A 170 17.63 8.95 -6.01
N GLY A 171 16.59 8.22 -6.46
CA GLY A 171 16.74 6.84 -6.95
C GLY A 171 16.92 5.79 -5.85
N GLY A 172 16.64 6.16 -4.58
CA GLY A 172 16.75 5.28 -3.42
C GLY A 172 15.44 4.56 -3.05
N LEU A 173 14.34 4.87 -3.72
CA LEU A 173 13.04 4.25 -3.45
C LEU A 173 13.06 2.77 -3.78
N GLN A 174 12.49 1.95 -2.89
CA GLN A 174 12.21 0.54 -3.17
C GLN A 174 10.80 0.18 -2.75
N ARG A 175 10.32 -0.98 -3.18
CA ARG A 175 9.03 -1.53 -2.81
C ARG A 175 9.15 -2.98 -2.35
N ASN A 176 8.51 -3.32 -1.24
CA ASN A 176 8.41 -4.67 -0.72
C ASN A 176 6.94 -5.06 -0.50
N PHE A 177 6.68 -6.16 0.24
CA PHE A 177 5.32 -6.63 0.52
C PHE A 177 4.49 -5.71 1.41
N GLN A 178 5.13 -4.80 2.13
CA GLN A 178 4.47 -3.83 3.01
C GLN A 178 4.21 -2.48 2.33
N GLY A 179 4.81 -2.23 1.16
CA GLY A 179 4.68 -0.99 0.42
C GLY A 179 6.02 -0.37 0.04
N TYR A 180 6.03 0.96 -0.16
CA TYR A 180 7.24 1.70 -0.48
C TYR A 180 8.11 1.93 0.76
N SER A 181 9.42 1.89 0.56
CA SER A 181 10.42 2.01 1.61
C SER A 181 11.68 2.70 1.09
N THR A 182 12.42 3.33 2.00
CA THR A 182 13.74 3.92 1.76
C THR A 182 14.89 2.97 2.12
N ARG A 183 14.58 1.75 2.60
CA ARG A 183 15.57 0.77 3.10
C ARG A 183 16.01 -0.18 2.00
N LYS A 184 16.59 0.37 0.93
CA LYS A 184 17.10 -0.39 -0.22
C LYS A 184 18.18 -1.39 0.22
N GLY A 185 18.05 -2.64 -0.26
CA GLY A 185 19.02 -3.70 0.01
C GLY A 185 18.89 -4.39 1.36
N CYS A 186 17.94 -4.00 2.22
CA CYS A 186 17.70 -4.70 3.47
C CYS A 186 16.95 -6.01 3.28
N ASP A 187 17.27 -6.99 4.10
CA ASP A 187 16.46 -8.18 4.27
C ASP A 187 15.19 -7.87 5.05
N LEU A 188 14.12 -8.60 4.74
CA LEU A 188 12.84 -8.52 5.43
C LEU A 188 12.57 -9.85 6.13
N VAL A 189 12.57 -9.85 7.45
CA VAL A 189 12.21 -11.03 8.25
C VAL A 189 10.74 -10.92 8.66
N GLY A 190 9.92 -11.80 8.10
CA GLY A 190 8.49 -11.87 8.41
C GLY A 190 8.23 -12.65 9.69
N LEU A 191 7.69 -12.01 10.72
CA LEU A 191 7.30 -12.64 12.00
C LEU A 191 5.77 -12.77 12.09
N GLY A 192 5.30 -13.89 12.65
CA GLY A 192 3.88 -14.17 12.84
C GLY A 192 3.23 -14.94 11.69
N VAL A 193 1.93 -15.23 11.86
CA VAL A 193 1.12 -15.96 10.87
C VAL A 193 1.04 -15.21 9.55
N SER A 194 1.05 -15.94 8.44
CA SER A 194 0.94 -15.44 7.07
C SER A 194 2.00 -14.43 6.61
N SER A 195 2.91 -14.00 7.48
CA SER A 195 3.92 -13.00 7.15
C SER A 195 4.83 -13.46 6.02
N ILE A 196 5.30 -12.51 5.22
CA ILE A 196 6.20 -12.78 4.10
C ILE A 196 7.55 -12.16 4.43
N GLY A 197 8.61 -12.95 4.28
CA GLY A 197 10.00 -12.52 4.41
C GLY A 197 10.72 -12.57 3.05
N LYS A 198 11.77 -11.78 2.94
CA LYS A 198 12.74 -11.81 1.85
C LYS A 198 14.13 -11.75 2.47
N VAL A 199 14.90 -12.81 2.33
CA VAL A 199 16.29 -12.86 2.79
C VAL A 199 17.15 -13.25 1.60
N ASP A 200 18.06 -12.35 1.22
CA ASP A 200 18.87 -12.49 0.01
C ASP A 200 17.99 -12.72 -1.24
N ASP A 201 18.15 -13.85 -1.91
CA ASP A 201 17.38 -14.26 -3.07
C ASP A 201 16.25 -15.24 -2.75
N CYS A 202 15.86 -15.35 -1.48
CA CYS A 202 14.77 -16.23 -1.05
C CYS A 202 13.57 -15.43 -0.54
N TYR A 203 12.38 -15.82 -0.99
CA TYR A 203 11.12 -15.39 -0.39
C TYR A 203 10.49 -16.55 0.37
N ALA A 204 9.96 -16.28 1.55
CA ALA A 204 9.25 -17.26 2.36
C ALA A 204 7.97 -16.66 2.93
N GLN A 205 6.92 -17.46 2.99
CA GLN A 205 5.65 -17.11 3.62
C GLN A 205 5.34 -18.07 4.75
N ASN A 206 5.03 -17.54 5.92
CA ASN A 206 4.63 -18.32 7.08
C ASN A 206 3.24 -18.94 6.92
N ILE A 207 2.99 -19.98 7.72
CA ILE A 207 1.70 -20.68 7.83
C ILE A 207 0.61 -19.66 8.18
N LYS A 208 -0.58 -19.82 7.54
CA LYS A 208 -1.71 -18.90 7.71
C LYS A 208 -2.65 -19.27 8.86
N ASP A 209 -2.71 -20.55 9.18
CA ASP A 209 -3.50 -21.05 10.31
C ASP A 209 -2.73 -20.84 11.61
N ILE A 210 -3.35 -20.15 12.59
CA ILE A 210 -2.68 -19.75 13.82
C ILE A 210 -2.28 -20.95 14.70
N GLN A 211 -3.10 -22.01 14.74
CA GLN A 211 -2.83 -23.17 15.57
C GLN A 211 -1.65 -23.98 15.02
N THR A 212 -1.65 -24.21 13.72
CA THR A 212 -0.55 -24.90 13.01
C THR A 212 0.74 -24.09 13.09
N TRP A 213 0.64 -22.76 12.95
CA TRP A 213 1.78 -21.87 13.10
C TRP A 213 2.38 -21.96 14.50
N GLN A 214 1.54 -21.92 15.54
CA GLN A 214 1.98 -22.00 16.92
C GLN A 214 2.63 -23.36 17.24
N GLN A 215 2.05 -24.45 16.77
CA GLN A 215 2.62 -25.80 16.94
C GLN A 215 4.02 -25.91 16.35
N ALA A 216 4.24 -25.37 15.15
CA ALA A 216 5.57 -25.37 14.53
C ALA A 216 6.58 -24.56 15.37
N VAL A 217 6.20 -23.36 15.83
CA VAL A 217 7.06 -22.51 16.67
C VAL A 217 7.38 -23.19 18.02
N ASP A 218 6.39 -23.78 18.67
CA ASP A 218 6.54 -24.48 19.95
C ASP A 218 7.45 -25.72 19.82
N SER A 219 7.47 -26.34 18.62
CA SER A 219 8.37 -27.44 18.29
C SER A 219 9.78 -27.00 17.87
N GLY A 220 10.05 -25.69 17.82
CA GLY A 220 11.35 -25.14 17.41
C GLY A 220 11.56 -25.16 15.89
N GLU A 221 10.51 -25.36 15.10
CA GLU A 221 10.56 -25.35 13.65
C GLU A 221 10.24 -23.97 13.07
N LEU A 222 10.81 -23.66 11.89
CA LEU A 222 10.40 -22.48 11.14
C LEU A 222 9.00 -22.69 10.57
N PRO A 223 8.02 -21.83 10.88
CA PRO A 223 6.63 -22.01 10.48
C PRO A 223 6.39 -21.61 9.02
N ILE A 224 7.22 -22.07 8.11
CA ILE A 224 7.16 -21.73 6.69
C ILE A 224 6.15 -22.65 5.99
N TRP A 225 5.19 -22.02 5.30
CA TRP A 225 4.23 -22.72 4.45
C TRP A 225 4.75 -22.96 3.04
N ARG A 226 5.42 -21.94 2.48
CA ARG A 226 5.96 -21.98 1.12
C ARG A 226 7.07 -20.94 0.96
N GLY A 227 7.91 -21.14 -0.06
CA GLY A 227 8.94 -20.18 -0.43
C GLY A 227 9.39 -20.39 -1.87
N VAL A 228 10.21 -19.48 -2.35
CA VAL A 228 10.87 -19.56 -3.65
C VAL A 228 12.29 -19.03 -3.53
N SER A 229 13.24 -19.74 -4.10
CA SER A 229 14.60 -19.27 -4.29
C SER A 229 14.74 -18.78 -5.73
N LEU A 230 15.19 -17.55 -5.90
CA LEU A 230 15.26 -16.89 -7.18
C LEU A 230 16.51 -17.38 -7.98
N ASN A 231 16.30 -17.74 -9.22
CA ASN A 231 17.37 -17.96 -10.17
C ASN A 231 17.85 -16.63 -10.78
N THR A 232 18.79 -16.68 -11.73
CA THR A 232 19.37 -15.47 -12.35
C THR A 232 18.33 -14.67 -13.14
N GLU A 233 17.43 -15.34 -13.85
CA GLU A 233 16.35 -14.71 -14.61
C GLU A 233 15.32 -14.05 -13.68
N ASP A 234 14.91 -14.72 -12.61
CA ASP A 234 14.01 -14.16 -11.59
C ASP A 234 14.59 -12.88 -10.96
N ARG A 235 15.90 -12.87 -10.69
CA ARG A 235 16.58 -11.67 -10.16
C ARG A 235 16.55 -10.51 -11.15
N MET A 236 16.73 -10.79 -12.44
CA MET A 236 16.63 -9.79 -13.50
C MET A 236 15.21 -9.23 -13.57
N ARG A 237 14.19 -10.11 -13.65
CA ARG A 237 12.78 -9.74 -13.66
C ARG A 237 12.38 -8.91 -12.43
N ARG A 238 12.83 -9.30 -11.24
CA ARG A 238 12.63 -8.54 -10.00
C ARG A 238 13.16 -7.11 -10.12
N ARG A 239 14.37 -6.92 -10.66
CA ARG A 239 14.95 -5.58 -10.86
C ARG A 239 14.13 -4.74 -11.85
N VAL A 240 13.64 -5.34 -12.91
CA VAL A 240 12.78 -4.67 -13.89
C VAL A 240 11.47 -4.24 -13.22
N ILE A 241 10.80 -5.15 -12.53
CA ILE A 241 9.55 -4.87 -11.80
C ILE A 241 9.77 -3.75 -10.77
N GLU A 242 10.83 -3.82 -9.98
CA GLU A 242 11.17 -2.81 -8.98
C GLU A 242 11.43 -1.44 -9.61
N SER A 243 12.16 -1.40 -10.73
CA SER A 243 12.43 -0.17 -11.46
C SER A 243 11.16 0.48 -12.01
N ILE A 244 10.27 -0.32 -12.62
CA ILE A 244 8.95 0.15 -13.07
C ILE A 244 8.14 0.70 -11.90
N MET A 245 8.04 -0.07 -10.82
CA MET A 245 7.18 0.26 -9.69
C MET A 245 7.66 1.48 -8.89
N CYS A 246 8.97 1.68 -8.78
CA CYS A 246 9.57 2.75 -7.98
C CYS A 246 9.90 4.01 -8.78
N HIS A 247 10.25 3.87 -10.04
CA HIS A 247 10.77 4.97 -10.86
C HIS A 247 9.98 5.22 -12.14
N GLY A 248 9.12 4.27 -12.55
CA GLY A 248 8.39 4.34 -13.82
C GLY A 248 9.31 4.27 -15.05
N GLU A 249 10.54 3.82 -14.86
CA GLU A 249 11.57 3.80 -15.89
C GLU A 249 12.38 2.50 -15.82
N VAL A 250 12.69 1.94 -16.98
CA VAL A 250 13.62 0.81 -17.10
C VAL A 250 14.58 1.08 -18.26
N LYS A 251 15.86 0.83 -18.09
CA LYS A 251 16.85 0.86 -19.15
C LYS A 251 16.81 -0.47 -19.89
N PHE A 252 16.04 -0.54 -21.00
CA PHE A 252 15.83 -1.76 -21.78
C PHE A 252 15.33 -1.49 -23.20
N GLU A 253 15.59 -2.41 -24.14
CA GLU A 253 15.36 -2.23 -25.57
C GLU A 253 13.98 -2.68 -26.10
N TYR A 254 12.95 -2.93 -25.35
CA TYR A 254 11.67 -3.44 -25.90
C TYR A 254 10.42 -2.95 -25.17
N MET A 255 9.49 -2.33 -25.88
CA MET A 255 8.02 -2.28 -25.85
C MET A 255 7.40 -0.92 -26.24
N GLU A 256 6.84 -0.82 -27.45
CA GLU A 256 6.28 0.43 -28.01
C GLU A 256 4.78 0.41 -28.37
N GLU A 257 4.07 -0.72 -28.32
CA GLU A 257 2.84 -0.86 -29.12
C GLU A 257 1.56 -0.16 -28.59
N ASP A 258 1.44 0.18 -27.30
CA ASP A 258 0.17 0.68 -26.74
C ASP A 258 0.16 2.16 -26.28
N GLY A 259 1.20 2.93 -26.56
CA GLY A 259 1.28 4.34 -26.13
C GLY A 259 1.38 4.58 -24.62
N LEU A 260 1.52 3.51 -23.83
CA LEU A 260 1.69 3.56 -22.37
C LEU A 260 3.16 3.77 -21.97
N LEU A 261 4.07 3.55 -22.92
CA LEU A 261 5.51 3.65 -22.75
C LEU A 261 6.11 4.55 -23.84
N THR A 262 7.21 5.19 -23.52
CA THR A 262 8.10 5.82 -24.51
C THR A 262 9.47 5.16 -24.39
N THR A 263 10.04 4.76 -25.54
CA THR A 263 11.34 4.10 -25.59
C THR A 263 12.44 5.09 -25.95
N GLY A 264 13.61 4.93 -25.32
CA GLY A 264 14.86 5.51 -25.75
C GLY A 264 15.77 4.42 -26.34
N GLU A 265 16.98 4.77 -26.80
CA GLU A 265 17.91 3.81 -27.40
C GLU A 265 18.21 2.58 -26.51
N ASN A 266 18.14 2.71 -25.17
CA ASN A 266 18.38 1.64 -24.19
C ASN A 266 17.47 1.74 -22.96
N SER A 267 16.31 2.39 -23.06
CA SER A 267 15.40 2.58 -21.93
C SER A 267 13.97 2.74 -22.39
N PHE A 268 13.03 2.46 -21.50
CA PHE A 268 11.65 2.91 -21.64
C PHE A 268 11.17 3.62 -20.36
N SER A 269 10.22 4.52 -20.51
CA SER A 269 9.59 5.23 -19.41
C SER A 269 8.09 5.08 -19.49
N VAL A 270 7.44 4.96 -18.35
CA VAL A 270 5.99 4.89 -18.25
C VAL A 270 5.41 6.29 -18.42
N THR A 271 4.51 6.46 -19.37
CA THR A 271 3.82 7.73 -19.62
C THR A 271 2.93 8.14 -18.43
N PRO A 272 2.51 9.42 -18.29
CA PRO A 272 1.55 9.82 -17.27
C PRO A 272 0.28 8.96 -17.25
N SER A 273 -0.29 8.63 -18.41
CA SER A 273 -1.44 7.71 -18.53
C SER A 273 -1.09 6.28 -18.12
N GLY A 274 0.11 5.80 -18.46
CA GLY A 274 0.59 4.48 -18.07
C GLY A 274 0.80 4.33 -16.55
N ARG A 275 1.04 5.42 -15.81
CA ARG A 275 1.17 5.36 -14.35
C ARG A 275 -0.09 4.88 -13.65
N LEU A 276 -1.27 5.09 -14.23
CA LEU A 276 -2.54 4.54 -13.76
C LEU A 276 -2.55 3.01 -13.81
N LEU A 277 -1.81 2.42 -14.76
CA LEU A 277 -1.73 0.99 -15.02
C LEU A 277 -0.36 0.39 -14.65
N LEU A 278 0.39 1.05 -13.76
CA LEU A 278 1.77 0.69 -13.41
C LEU A 278 1.88 -0.78 -12.97
N ARG A 279 0.92 -1.26 -12.19
CA ARG A 279 0.84 -2.67 -11.78
C ARG A 279 0.70 -3.61 -12.96
N ASN A 280 -0.16 -3.28 -13.93
CA ASN A 280 -0.40 -4.13 -15.12
C ASN A 280 0.87 -4.21 -15.97
N ILE A 281 1.56 -3.08 -16.15
CA ILE A 281 2.82 -3.04 -16.88
C ILE A 281 3.87 -3.92 -16.18
N ALA A 282 3.99 -3.80 -14.84
CA ALA A 282 4.93 -4.62 -14.06
C ALA A 282 4.58 -6.13 -14.09
N MET A 283 3.28 -6.48 -14.10
CA MET A 283 2.82 -7.87 -14.16
C MET A 283 3.26 -8.62 -15.44
N VAL A 284 3.54 -7.92 -16.53
CA VAL A 284 4.07 -8.55 -17.78
C VAL A 284 5.41 -9.25 -17.54
N PHE A 285 6.18 -8.77 -16.58
CA PHE A 285 7.49 -9.32 -16.22
C PHE A 285 7.42 -10.39 -15.13
N ASP A 286 6.24 -10.67 -14.57
CA ASP A 286 6.05 -11.69 -13.52
C ASP A 286 5.67 -13.04 -14.15
N GLU A 287 6.65 -13.94 -14.30
CA GLU A 287 6.47 -15.27 -14.86
C GLU A 287 5.55 -16.17 -14.01
N TYR A 288 5.63 -16.03 -12.68
CA TYR A 288 4.82 -16.84 -11.76
C TYR A 288 3.34 -16.46 -11.81
N LEU A 289 3.04 -15.22 -12.17
CA LEU A 289 1.67 -14.74 -12.33
C LEU A 289 1.04 -15.30 -13.61
N GLN A 290 1.80 -15.38 -14.70
CA GLN A 290 1.36 -15.94 -15.97
C GLN A 290 1.04 -17.44 -15.84
N ALA A 291 1.84 -18.19 -15.09
CA ALA A 291 1.60 -19.60 -14.81
C ALA A 291 0.36 -19.84 -13.90
N ALA A 292 -0.10 -18.83 -13.15
CA ALA A 292 -1.22 -18.93 -12.22
C ALA A 292 -2.55 -18.40 -12.80
N ALA A 293 -2.61 -18.03 -14.08
CA ALA A 293 -3.74 -17.31 -14.72
C ALA A 293 -5.06 -18.10 -14.79
N GLU A 294 -5.10 -19.40 -14.45
CA GLU A 294 -6.32 -20.20 -14.49
C GLU A 294 -7.37 -19.86 -13.39
N LYS A 295 -7.00 -19.09 -12.35
CA LYS A 295 -7.95 -18.58 -11.35
C LYS A 295 -7.54 -17.20 -10.86
N PRO A 296 -8.35 -16.16 -11.08
CA PRO A 296 -8.06 -14.82 -10.57
C PRO A 296 -8.00 -14.84 -9.04
N ARG A 297 -6.80 -14.70 -8.47
CA ARG A 297 -6.55 -14.66 -7.02
C ARG A 297 -6.37 -13.25 -6.48
N PHE A 298 -6.38 -12.26 -7.36
CA PHE A 298 -6.12 -10.87 -7.04
C PHE A 298 -7.31 -9.99 -7.39
N SER A 299 -7.44 -8.85 -6.71
CA SER A 299 -8.39 -7.82 -7.08
C SER A 299 -8.17 -7.39 -8.53
N ARG A 300 -9.27 -7.21 -9.28
CA ARG A 300 -9.18 -6.56 -10.57
C ARG A 300 -8.62 -5.16 -10.38
N VAL A 301 -7.79 -4.71 -11.32
CA VAL A 301 -7.16 -3.38 -11.24
C VAL A 301 -8.21 -2.28 -11.43
N ILE A 302 -9.26 -2.59 -12.17
CA ILE A 302 -10.44 -1.76 -12.37
C ILE A 302 -11.70 -2.62 -12.27
#